data_10af043e8f917e00dbacd47143f8a63b
#
_entry.id   10af043e8f917e00dbacd47143f8a63b
#
_cell.length_a   1.000
_cell.length_b   1.000
_cell.length_c   1.000
_cell.angle_alpha   90.00
_cell.angle_beta   90.00
_cell.angle_gamma   90.00
#
_symmetry.space_group_name_H-M   'P 1'
#
loop_
_entity.id
_entity.type
_entity.pdbx_description
1 polymer ?
#
loop_
_entity_poly.entity_id
_entity_poly.type
_entity_poly.pdbx_seq_one_letter_code
_entity_poly.pdbx_strand_id
1 'polypeptide(L)'
;MRKGLLCALILGTAVAASSPALAWDTAKQKNLGQDHIKMQWYLLDYGKRDNVLFAVARKYYTNTSVKQQTVDLLMSKYSLSPEVANSLYFTEYGYEYTPDGKQFAVAYLRHFDMLGNQIYGTDFDNSTDAQKKVFAAVDPKSTPGKGLAYAQGKAPAPQKAAPAKKAGKVKVKKK
;
A
#
# COMPACT_ATOMS: atom_id res chain seq x y z
N MET A 1 40.69 -26.55 38.19
CA MET A 1 40.66 -25.50 37.16
C MET A 1 39.42 -25.68 36.32
N ARG A 2 38.34 -24.91 36.58
CA ARG A 2 37.11 -24.94 35.81
C ARG A 2 37.03 -23.64 34.95
N LYS A 3 37.17 -23.78 33.64
CA LYS A 3 37.03 -22.68 32.70
C LYS A 3 35.53 -22.46 32.45
N GLY A 4 34.99 -21.38 33.01
CA GLY A 4 33.63 -20.92 32.71
C GLY A 4 33.58 -20.30 31.30
N LEU A 5 32.72 -20.85 30.45
CA LEU A 5 32.42 -20.34 29.14
C LEU A 5 31.32 -19.24 29.30
N LEU A 6 31.71 -17.98 29.15
CA LEU A 6 30.78 -16.85 29.16
C LEU A 6 30.15 -16.77 27.76
N CYS A 7 28.91 -17.25 27.61
CA CYS A 7 28.09 -16.99 26.40
C CYS A 7 27.57 -15.55 26.52
N ALA A 8 28.17 -14.62 25.78
CA ALA A 8 27.62 -13.29 25.58
C ALA A 8 26.41 -13.38 24.62
N LEU A 9 25.20 -13.23 25.17
CA LEU A 9 23.99 -13.08 24.44
C LEU A 9 23.99 -11.68 23.81
N ILE A 10 24.31 -11.56 22.54
CA ILE A 10 24.14 -10.32 21.79
C ILE A 10 22.63 -10.21 21.47
N LEU A 11 21.87 -9.50 22.29
CA LEU A 11 20.54 -9.02 21.93
C LEU A 11 20.72 -7.95 20.84
N GLY A 12 20.57 -8.38 19.61
CA GLY A 12 20.42 -7.48 18.47
C GLY A 12 19.08 -6.74 18.61
N THR A 13 19.10 -5.54 19.17
CA THR A 13 17.97 -4.61 19.08
C THR A 13 17.89 -4.15 17.63
N ALA A 14 16.99 -4.74 16.86
CA ALA A 14 16.58 -4.17 15.60
C ALA A 14 15.89 -2.84 15.90
N VAL A 15 16.65 -1.74 15.83
CA VAL A 15 16.07 -0.40 15.79
C VAL A 15 15.36 -0.29 14.46
N ALA A 16 14.03 -0.50 14.47
CA ALA A 16 13.19 -0.15 13.35
C ALA A 16 13.33 1.37 13.14
N ALA A 17 14.16 1.77 12.18
CA ALA A 17 14.24 3.16 11.76
C ALA A 17 12.86 3.51 11.20
N SER A 18 12.03 4.15 12.03
CA SER A 18 10.77 4.73 11.62
C SER A 18 11.08 5.89 10.67
N SER A 19 11.17 5.58 9.38
CA SER A 19 11.21 6.64 8.37
C SER A 19 9.87 7.37 8.44
N PRO A 20 9.86 8.70 8.69
CA PRO A 20 8.61 9.44 8.67
C PRO A 20 7.92 9.23 7.32
N ALA A 21 6.59 9.08 7.34
CA ALA A 21 5.82 9.00 6.10
C ALA A 21 6.25 10.16 5.20
N LEU A 22 6.74 9.85 4.00
CA LEU A 22 7.15 10.86 3.03
C LEU A 22 5.97 11.82 2.82
N ALA A 23 6.19 13.11 3.04
CA ALA A 23 5.21 14.13 2.70
C ALA A 23 5.07 14.15 1.16
N TRP A 24 4.01 13.51 0.66
CA TRP A 24 3.74 13.43 -0.77
C TRP A 24 3.22 14.77 -1.27
N ASP A 25 3.66 15.16 -2.46
CA ASP A 25 3.12 16.34 -3.15
C ASP A 25 1.63 16.15 -3.39
N THR A 26 0.81 16.91 -2.66
CA THR A 26 -0.66 16.82 -2.76
C THR A 26 -1.18 17.18 -4.15
N ALA A 27 -0.43 17.98 -4.93
CA ALA A 27 -0.79 18.33 -6.31
C ALA A 27 -0.74 17.12 -7.25
N LYS A 28 0.10 16.12 -6.97
CA LYS A 28 0.17 14.88 -7.74
C LYS A 28 -0.87 13.84 -7.33
N GLN A 29 -1.47 13.96 -6.15
CA GLN A 29 -2.42 12.95 -5.66
C GLN A 29 -3.66 12.87 -6.55
N LYS A 30 -4.00 11.64 -6.96
CA LYS A 30 -5.18 11.36 -7.77
C LYS A 30 -6.04 10.31 -7.07
N ASN A 31 -7.33 10.57 -6.97
CA ASN A 31 -8.28 9.59 -6.48
C ASN A 31 -8.52 8.54 -7.58
N LEU A 32 -8.14 7.29 -7.32
CA LEU A 32 -8.33 6.17 -8.24
C LEU A 32 -9.67 5.45 -8.03
N GLY A 33 -10.45 5.88 -7.03
CA GLY A 33 -11.72 5.27 -6.67
C GLY A 33 -11.57 4.01 -5.83
N GLN A 34 -12.66 3.25 -5.75
CA GLN A 34 -12.71 1.97 -5.05
C GLN A 34 -12.43 0.82 -6.00
N ASP A 35 -11.77 -0.22 -5.50
CA ASP A 35 -11.65 -1.49 -6.20
C ASP A 35 -12.87 -2.41 -5.96
N HIS A 36 -12.85 -3.62 -6.53
CA HIS A 36 -13.95 -4.59 -6.45
C HIS A 36 -14.23 -5.09 -5.02
N ILE A 37 -13.25 -5.02 -4.11
CA ILE A 37 -13.40 -5.34 -2.68
C ILE A 37 -13.66 -4.12 -1.81
N LYS A 38 -13.97 -2.99 -2.45
CA LYS A 38 -14.33 -1.69 -1.84
C LYS A 38 -13.22 -1.07 -0.98
N MET A 39 -11.95 -1.28 -1.36
CA MET A 39 -10.84 -0.51 -0.82
C MET A 39 -10.71 0.80 -1.57
N GLN A 40 -10.50 1.89 -0.84
CA GLN A 40 -10.27 3.21 -1.44
C GLN A 40 -8.79 3.38 -1.81
N TRP A 41 -8.53 3.82 -3.05
CA TRP A 41 -7.18 3.99 -3.56
C TRP A 41 -6.88 5.42 -3.99
N TYR A 42 -5.65 5.84 -3.71
CA TYR A 42 -5.08 7.10 -4.16
C TYR A 42 -3.73 6.85 -4.82
N LEU A 43 -3.47 7.52 -5.94
CA LEU A 43 -2.15 7.61 -6.53
C LEU A 43 -1.43 8.79 -5.88
N LEU A 44 -0.22 8.56 -5.35
CA LEU A 44 0.55 9.55 -4.60
C LEU A 44 1.67 10.16 -5.44
N ASP A 45 2.37 9.32 -6.20
CA ASP A 45 3.46 9.71 -7.08
C ASP A 45 3.51 8.80 -8.30
N TYR A 46 4.02 9.31 -9.41
CA TYR A 46 4.13 8.57 -10.66
C TYR A 46 5.07 9.29 -11.63
N GLY A 47 5.63 8.52 -12.54
CA GLY A 47 6.49 9.09 -13.57
C GLY A 47 7.53 8.10 -14.07
N LYS A 48 8.72 8.64 -14.39
CA LYS A 48 9.86 7.88 -14.83
C LYS A 48 11.07 8.25 -13.98
N ARG A 49 11.78 7.24 -13.49
CA ARG A 49 13.02 7.38 -12.72
C ARG A 49 14.03 6.37 -13.28
N ASP A 50 15.24 6.82 -13.61
CA ASP A 50 16.31 5.96 -14.16
C ASP A 50 15.83 5.06 -15.31
N ASN A 51 15.01 5.60 -16.22
CA ASN A 51 14.37 4.90 -17.32
C ASN A 51 13.29 3.87 -16.94
N VAL A 52 12.97 3.71 -15.68
CA VAL A 52 11.89 2.84 -15.20
C VAL A 52 10.63 3.67 -14.97
N LEU A 53 9.51 3.24 -15.56
CA LEU A 53 8.18 3.79 -15.22
C LEU A 53 7.80 3.30 -13.85
N PHE A 54 7.28 4.19 -13.01
CA PHE A 54 6.85 3.85 -11.66
C PHE A 54 5.53 4.52 -11.28
N ALA A 55 4.85 3.95 -10.29
CA ALA A 55 3.73 4.56 -9.61
C ALA A 55 3.71 4.17 -8.13
N VAL A 56 3.30 5.10 -7.28
CA VAL A 56 3.10 4.85 -5.84
C VAL A 56 1.63 5.03 -5.54
N ALA A 57 0.98 3.99 -5.02
CA ALA A 57 -0.42 4.02 -4.68
C ALA A 57 -0.66 3.66 -3.21
N ARG A 58 -1.62 4.34 -2.58
CA ARG A 58 -2.05 4.12 -1.20
C ARG A 58 -3.43 3.51 -1.16
N LYS A 59 -3.58 2.43 -0.39
CA LYS A 59 -4.82 1.73 -0.12
C LYS A 59 -5.30 2.04 1.29
N TYR A 60 -6.49 2.61 1.42
CA TYR A 60 -7.18 2.75 2.71
C TYR A 60 -8.16 1.60 2.94
N TYR A 61 -8.19 1.09 4.15
CA TYR A 61 -9.04 -0.04 4.53
C TYR A 61 -10.47 0.43 4.88
N THR A 62 -11.31 0.57 3.85
CA THR A 62 -12.74 0.90 3.99
C THR A 62 -13.62 -0.35 4.14
N ASN A 63 -13.04 -1.54 3.95
CA ASN A 63 -13.66 -2.84 4.21
C ASN A 63 -12.99 -3.48 5.44
N THR A 64 -13.73 -3.61 6.54
CA THR A 64 -13.22 -4.11 7.82
C THR A 64 -12.77 -5.58 7.75
N SER A 65 -13.45 -6.42 6.97
CA SER A 65 -13.05 -7.83 6.80
C SER A 65 -11.68 -7.95 6.13
N VAL A 66 -11.42 -7.17 5.08
CA VAL A 66 -10.11 -7.17 4.42
C VAL A 66 -9.03 -6.56 5.32
N LYS A 67 -9.37 -5.54 6.11
CA LYS A 67 -8.46 -5.02 7.13
C LYS A 67 -8.07 -6.12 8.10
N GLN A 68 -9.06 -6.85 8.66
CA GLN A 68 -8.80 -7.92 9.63
C GLN A 68 -7.91 -9.02 9.05
N GLN A 69 -8.17 -9.48 7.83
CA GLN A 69 -7.31 -10.45 7.15
C GLN A 69 -5.86 -9.97 7.03
N THR A 70 -5.65 -8.68 6.77
CA THR A 70 -4.29 -8.12 6.70
C THR A 70 -3.66 -8.07 8.09
N VAL A 71 -4.42 -7.68 9.13
CA VAL A 71 -3.95 -7.69 10.53
C VAL A 71 -3.54 -9.10 10.95
N ASP A 72 -4.37 -10.12 10.67
CA ASP A 72 -4.09 -11.51 10.99
C ASP A 72 -2.80 -12.00 10.28
N LEU A 73 -2.59 -11.59 9.03
CA LEU A 73 -1.36 -11.87 8.28
C LEU A 73 -0.15 -11.20 8.94
N LEU A 74 -0.26 -9.94 9.35
CA LEU A 74 0.82 -9.22 10.02
C LEU A 74 1.22 -9.89 11.34
N MET A 75 0.27 -10.39 12.10
CA MET A 75 0.53 -11.13 13.34
C MET A 75 1.13 -12.51 13.06
N SER A 76 0.51 -13.30 12.16
CA SER A 76 0.86 -14.71 11.98
C SER A 76 2.15 -14.90 11.18
N LYS A 77 2.33 -14.14 10.09
CA LYS A 77 3.48 -14.32 9.18
C LYS A 77 4.68 -13.45 9.57
N TYR A 78 4.42 -12.24 10.08
CA TYR A 78 5.47 -11.27 10.36
C TYR A 78 5.69 -11.02 11.85
N SER A 79 5.01 -11.78 12.72
CA SER A 79 5.19 -11.78 14.18
C SER A 79 5.01 -10.40 14.83
N LEU A 80 4.17 -9.53 14.26
CA LEU A 80 3.83 -8.27 14.88
C LEU A 80 2.95 -8.51 16.12
N SER A 81 3.14 -7.68 17.15
CA SER A 81 2.25 -7.71 18.30
C SER A 81 0.81 -7.33 17.88
N PRO A 82 -0.23 -7.84 18.58
CA PRO A 82 -1.61 -7.48 18.28
C PRO A 82 -1.87 -5.96 18.31
N GLU A 83 -1.22 -5.25 19.24
CA GLU A 83 -1.32 -3.80 19.37
C GLU A 83 -0.83 -3.09 18.10
N VAL A 84 0.37 -3.43 17.64
CA VAL A 84 0.97 -2.84 16.43
C VAL A 84 0.19 -3.24 15.19
N ALA A 85 -0.17 -4.51 15.02
CA ALA A 85 -0.90 -4.97 13.85
C ALA A 85 -2.30 -4.33 13.73
N ASN A 86 -3.03 -4.16 14.85
CA ASN A 86 -4.35 -3.52 14.87
C ASN A 86 -4.31 -2.01 14.58
N SER A 87 -3.15 -1.35 14.76
CA SER A 87 -2.99 0.06 14.42
C SER A 87 -3.00 0.30 12.90
N LEU A 88 -2.96 -0.74 12.05
CA LEU A 88 -3.01 -0.65 10.61
C LEU A 88 -4.11 0.29 10.11
N TYR A 89 -3.72 1.31 9.34
CA TYR A 89 -4.64 2.29 8.78
C TYR A 89 -4.61 2.35 7.25
N PHE A 90 -3.41 2.38 6.65
CA PHE A 90 -3.27 2.31 5.21
C PHE A 90 -2.03 1.49 4.79
N THR A 91 -1.99 1.12 3.51
CA THR A 91 -0.84 0.44 2.89
C THR A 91 -0.42 1.18 1.64
N GLU A 92 0.88 1.40 1.48
CA GLU A 92 1.48 1.91 0.26
C GLU A 92 2.10 0.79 -0.56
N TYR A 93 1.93 0.89 -1.88
CA TYR A 93 2.50 0.01 -2.88
C TYR A 93 3.32 0.83 -3.85
N GLY A 94 4.60 0.49 -4.00
CA GLY A 94 5.42 0.96 -5.11
C GLY A 94 5.32 -0.02 -6.26
N TYR A 95 4.92 0.46 -7.42
CA TYR A 95 4.86 -0.33 -8.65
C TYR A 95 5.99 0.09 -9.59
N GLU A 96 6.65 -0.88 -10.19
CA GLU A 96 7.57 -0.71 -11.31
C GLU A 96 6.99 -1.40 -12.54
N TYR A 97 7.21 -0.81 -13.71
CA TYR A 97 6.68 -1.33 -14.97
C TYR A 97 7.80 -1.70 -15.92
N THR A 98 7.55 -2.72 -16.74
CA THR A 98 8.44 -3.01 -17.86
C THR A 98 8.50 -1.82 -18.84
N PRO A 99 9.60 -1.63 -19.59
CA PRO A 99 9.74 -0.50 -20.51
C PRO A 99 8.61 -0.38 -21.55
N ASP A 100 8.04 -1.52 -21.96
CA ASP A 100 6.89 -1.58 -22.88
C ASP A 100 5.55 -1.34 -22.21
N GLY A 101 5.51 -1.27 -20.85
CA GLY A 101 4.30 -1.07 -20.07
C GLY A 101 3.35 -2.26 -20.05
N LYS A 102 3.77 -3.45 -20.48
CA LYS A 102 2.88 -4.62 -20.51
C LYS A 102 2.78 -5.35 -19.18
N GLN A 103 3.82 -5.25 -18.36
CA GLN A 103 3.89 -5.91 -17.06
C GLN A 103 4.26 -4.92 -15.96
N PHE A 104 3.90 -5.26 -14.74
CA PHE A 104 4.29 -4.55 -13.53
C PHE A 104 4.75 -5.52 -12.46
N ALA A 105 5.59 -5.05 -11.54
CA ALA A 105 5.89 -5.73 -10.29
C ALA A 105 5.64 -4.78 -9.12
N VAL A 106 5.37 -5.34 -7.94
CA VAL A 106 5.44 -4.59 -6.69
C VAL A 106 6.91 -4.48 -6.31
N ALA A 107 7.42 -3.25 -6.23
CA ALA A 107 8.80 -2.98 -5.81
C ALA A 107 8.91 -2.89 -4.29
N TYR A 108 7.89 -2.37 -3.64
CA TYR A 108 7.78 -2.37 -2.18
C TYR A 108 6.32 -2.36 -1.73
N LEU A 109 6.14 -2.78 -0.47
CA LEU A 109 4.88 -2.72 0.25
C LEU A 109 5.17 -2.22 1.66
N ARG A 110 4.43 -1.21 2.14
CA ARG A 110 4.60 -0.62 3.47
C ARG A 110 3.27 -0.37 4.12
N HIS A 111 3.13 -0.82 5.36
CA HIS A 111 1.94 -0.64 6.19
C HIS A 111 2.17 0.47 7.19
N PHE A 112 1.14 1.28 7.43
CA PHE A 112 1.21 2.45 8.29
C PHE A 112 0.03 2.52 9.25
N ASP A 113 0.25 3.14 10.40
CA ASP A 113 -0.78 3.55 11.34
C ASP A 113 -1.48 4.86 10.89
N MET A 114 -2.41 5.33 11.68
CA MET A 114 -3.17 6.57 11.42
C MET A 114 -2.29 7.83 11.50
N LEU A 115 -1.19 7.79 12.25
CA LEU A 115 -0.25 8.89 12.41
C LEU A 115 0.80 8.93 11.28
N GLY A 116 0.81 7.90 10.41
CA GLY A 116 1.78 7.77 9.34
C GLY A 116 3.09 7.12 9.76
N ASN A 117 3.14 6.48 10.94
CA ASN A 117 4.29 5.68 11.33
C ASN A 117 4.25 4.34 10.59
N GLN A 118 5.38 3.92 10.02
CA GLN A 118 5.48 2.62 9.38
C GLN A 118 5.49 1.53 10.43
N ILE A 119 4.54 0.60 10.36
CA ILE A 119 4.43 -0.56 11.26
C ILE A 119 5.08 -1.82 10.69
N TYR A 120 5.15 -1.92 9.36
CA TYR A 120 5.82 -3.01 8.65
C TYR A 120 6.14 -2.60 7.20
N GLY A 121 7.18 -3.18 6.62
CA GLY A 121 7.52 -2.95 5.22
C GLY A 121 8.39 -4.07 4.64
N THR A 122 8.25 -4.26 3.32
CA THR A 122 9.05 -5.19 2.52
C THR A 122 9.42 -4.52 1.21
N ASP A 123 10.69 -4.57 0.86
CA ASP A 123 11.19 -4.22 -0.46
C ASP A 123 11.43 -5.52 -1.26
N PHE A 124 11.01 -5.52 -2.53
CA PHE A 124 11.16 -6.65 -3.44
C PHE A 124 12.27 -6.35 -4.44
N ASP A 125 13.41 -6.97 -4.28
CA ASP A 125 14.64 -6.66 -5.05
C ASP A 125 15.32 -7.87 -5.67
N ASN A 126 14.74 -9.07 -5.54
CA ASN A 126 15.31 -10.36 -5.95
C ASN A 126 16.51 -10.83 -5.09
N SER A 127 16.74 -10.25 -3.91
CA SER A 127 17.83 -10.67 -3.01
C SER A 127 17.59 -12.06 -2.41
N THR A 128 16.32 -12.43 -2.24
CA THR A 128 15.90 -13.77 -1.77
C THR A 128 14.65 -14.21 -2.51
N ASP A 129 14.33 -15.53 -2.49
CA ASP A 129 13.08 -16.03 -3.08
C ASP A 129 11.83 -15.40 -2.45
N ALA A 130 11.88 -15.07 -1.15
CA ALA A 130 10.78 -14.40 -0.44
C ALA A 130 10.60 -12.93 -0.85
N GLN A 131 11.66 -12.29 -1.35
CA GLN A 131 11.67 -10.88 -1.79
C GLN A 131 11.73 -10.73 -3.32
N LYS A 132 11.51 -11.82 -4.04
CA LYS A 132 11.57 -11.82 -5.50
C LYS A 132 10.46 -10.95 -6.09
N LYS A 133 10.83 -10.05 -7.00
CA LYS A 133 9.87 -9.32 -7.83
C LYS A 133 9.16 -10.29 -8.78
N VAL A 134 7.83 -10.31 -8.69
CA VAL A 134 6.98 -11.11 -9.59
C VAL A 134 6.29 -10.16 -10.56
N PHE A 135 6.55 -10.32 -11.84
CA PHE A 135 5.93 -9.53 -12.89
C PHE A 135 4.59 -10.13 -13.29
N ALA A 136 3.55 -9.29 -13.34
CA ALA A 136 2.21 -9.65 -13.77
C ALA A 136 1.77 -8.74 -14.93
N ALA A 137 0.86 -9.23 -15.77
CA ALA A 137 0.29 -8.43 -16.84
C ALA A 137 -0.49 -7.24 -16.29
N VAL A 138 -0.38 -6.09 -16.93
CA VAL A 138 -1.12 -4.87 -16.55
C VAL A 138 -2.56 -4.97 -17.06
N ASP A 139 -3.52 -5.02 -16.13
CA ASP A 139 -4.92 -4.75 -16.45
C ASP A 139 -5.16 -3.23 -16.39
N PRO A 140 -5.58 -2.56 -17.47
CA PRO A 140 -5.81 -1.12 -17.50
C PRO A 140 -6.83 -0.61 -16.47
N LYS A 141 -7.75 -1.46 -16.00
CA LYS A 141 -8.78 -1.12 -15.01
C LYS A 141 -8.28 -1.26 -13.56
N SER A 142 -7.20 -1.98 -13.37
CA SER A 142 -6.59 -2.19 -12.05
C SER A 142 -5.90 -0.93 -11.53
N THR A 143 -5.59 -0.90 -10.23
CA THR A 143 -4.79 0.18 -9.63
C THR A 143 -3.42 0.36 -10.31
N PRO A 144 -2.62 -0.72 -10.56
CA PRO A 144 -1.38 -0.59 -11.32
C PRO A 144 -1.60 -0.06 -12.74
N GLY A 145 -2.67 -0.50 -13.44
CA GLY A 145 -2.96 -0.04 -14.80
C GLY A 145 -3.30 1.45 -14.87
N LYS A 146 -4.09 1.94 -13.92
CA LYS A 146 -4.36 3.38 -13.77
C LYS A 146 -3.08 4.16 -13.45
N GLY A 147 -2.24 3.64 -12.55
CA GLY A 147 -0.93 4.22 -12.22
C GLY A 147 -0.02 4.33 -13.45
N LEU A 148 0.05 3.28 -14.27
CA LEU A 148 0.80 3.28 -15.54
C LEU A 148 0.31 4.36 -16.50
N ALA A 149 -1.01 4.50 -16.64
CA ALA A 149 -1.59 5.52 -17.51
C ALA A 149 -1.13 6.94 -17.11
N TYR A 150 -1.12 7.25 -15.83
CA TYR A 150 -0.58 8.51 -15.32
C TYR A 150 0.95 8.62 -15.56
N ALA A 151 1.71 7.56 -15.31
CA ALA A 151 3.16 7.56 -15.54
C ALA A 151 3.54 7.78 -17.00
N GLN A 152 2.66 7.37 -17.93
CA GLN A 152 2.81 7.58 -19.37
C GLN A 152 2.23 8.92 -19.87
N GLY A 153 1.71 9.76 -18.99
CA GLY A 153 1.01 10.99 -19.38
C GLY A 153 -0.36 10.77 -20.05
N LYS A 154 -0.90 9.55 -19.97
CA LYS A 154 -2.19 9.15 -20.52
C LYS A 154 -3.22 9.09 -19.39
N ALA A 155 -3.50 10.22 -18.72
CA ALA A 155 -4.43 10.23 -17.59
C ALA A 155 -5.75 9.52 -17.96
N PRO A 156 -6.19 8.52 -17.18
CA PRO A 156 -7.49 7.90 -17.42
C PRO A 156 -8.58 8.97 -17.29
N ALA A 157 -9.61 8.89 -18.13
CA ALA A 157 -10.75 9.81 -18.06
C ALA A 157 -11.29 9.82 -16.63
N PRO A 158 -11.61 10.99 -16.05
CA PRO A 158 -12.10 11.09 -14.68
C PRO A 158 -13.34 10.20 -14.56
N GLN A 159 -13.33 9.27 -13.61
CA GLN A 159 -14.53 8.51 -13.29
C GLN A 159 -15.60 9.52 -12.85
N LYS A 160 -16.72 9.61 -13.61
CA LYS A 160 -17.88 10.37 -13.16
C LYS A 160 -18.23 9.87 -11.77
N ALA A 161 -18.18 10.77 -10.79
CA ALA A 161 -18.65 10.47 -9.43
C ALA A 161 -20.05 9.85 -9.56
N ALA A 162 -20.27 8.69 -8.93
CA ALA A 162 -21.59 8.09 -8.88
C ALA A 162 -22.56 9.15 -8.33
N PRO A 163 -23.73 9.36 -8.97
CA PRO A 163 -24.66 10.39 -8.52
C PRO A 163 -25.00 10.14 -7.06
N ALA A 164 -24.78 11.14 -6.21
CA ALA A 164 -25.13 11.08 -4.81
C ALA A 164 -26.60 10.67 -4.71
N LYS A 165 -26.89 9.54 -4.05
CA LYS A 165 -28.28 9.12 -3.78
C LYS A 165 -28.96 10.27 -3.08
N LYS A 166 -29.93 10.91 -3.75
CA LYS A 166 -30.76 11.96 -3.16
C LYS A 166 -31.38 11.38 -1.89
N ALA A 167 -31.04 11.95 -0.74
CA ALA A 167 -31.65 11.61 0.53
C ALA A 167 -33.17 11.74 0.39
N GLY A 168 -33.88 10.62 0.53
CA GLY A 168 -35.33 10.59 0.43
C GLY A 168 -35.94 11.54 1.46
N LYS A 169 -36.73 12.50 1.04
CA LYS A 169 -37.51 13.36 1.93
C LYS A 169 -38.41 12.49 2.80
N VAL A 170 -38.09 12.39 4.08
CA VAL A 170 -38.98 11.78 5.09
C VAL A 170 -40.21 12.66 5.19
N LYS A 171 -41.36 12.18 4.70
CA LYS A 171 -42.66 12.82 4.93
C LYS A 171 -43.05 12.59 6.38
N VAL A 172 -42.89 13.60 7.20
CA VAL A 172 -43.46 13.63 8.56
C VAL A 172 -44.98 13.75 8.42
N LYS A 173 -45.72 12.68 8.72
CA LYS A 173 -47.18 12.75 8.89
C LYS A 173 -47.47 13.45 10.19
N LYS A 174 -48.06 14.66 10.15
CA LYS A 174 -48.68 15.29 11.32
C LYS A 174 -49.98 14.52 11.63
N LYS A 175 -50.08 14.08 12.89
CA LYS A 175 -51.38 13.65 13.52
C LYS A 175 -52.07 14.87 14.04
#